data_6bfc6926018a4bb185366150c4c5c3a9
#
_entry.id   6bfc6926018a4bb185366150c4c5c3a9
#
_cell.length_a   1.000
_cell.length_b   1.000
_cell.length_c   1.000
_cell.angle_alpha   90.00
_cell.angle_beta   90.00
_cell.angle_gamma   90.00
#
_symmetry.space_group_name_H-M   'P 1'
#
loop_
_entity.id
_entity.type
_entity.pdbx_description
1 polymer ?
#
loop_
_entity_poly.entity_id
_entity_poly.type
_entity_poly.pdbx_seq_one_letter_code
_entity_poly.pdbx_strand_id
1 'polypeptide(L)'
;MTGRIEAVIFDWAGTTVDYGCFAPVEAFRQAFREVGIDPTAEELRGPMGLSKRQHVQKMFEMPRIAACFEKAQGRPWQDGDADGVYRRSEALILRLLPDFAQPMPHVREAVQALRAQGVKIGSTTGYNDEMMRVVVPAAEAAGYRPECWFSSGSTGGIGRPYPYM
;
A
#
# COMPACT_ATOMS: atom_id res chain seq x y z
N MET A 1 30.39 0.71 20.71
CA MET A 1 29.20 1.51 21.04
C MET A 1 27.99 0.68 20.65
N THR A 2 27.30 0.07 21.60
CA THR A 2 26.00 -0.60 21.36
C THR A 2 24.96 0.51 21.29
N GLY A 3 24.61 0.92 20.07
CA GLY A 3 23.57 1.93 19.87
C GLY A 3 22.25 1.41 20.42
N ARG A 4 21.60 2.18 21.29
CA ARG A 4 20.23 1.90 21.77
C ARG A 4 19.26 2.26 20.65
N ILE A 5 18.29 1.37 20.35
CA ILE A 5 17.18 1.70 19.44
C ILE A 5 16.31 2.75 20.11
N GLU A 6 16.14 3.92 19.47
CA GLU A 6 15.35 5.03 19.99
C GLU A 6 13.98 5.15 19.32
N ALA A 7 13.86 4.65 18.09
CA ALA A 7 12.62 4.66 17.33
C ALA A 7 12.52 3.44 16.40
N VAL A 8 11.29 3.03 16.11
CA VAL A 8 10.95 2.04 15.08
C VAL A 8 9.97 2.68 14.11
N ILE A 9 10.26 2.57 12.81
CA ILE A 9 9.39 3.05 11.74
C ILE A 9 8.75 1.83 11.06
N PHE A 10 7.47 1.66 11.26
CA PHE A 10 6.70 0.56 10.66
C PHE A 10 6.11 0.94 9.30
N ASP A 11 5.90 -0.06 8.44
CA ASP A 11 4.96 0.05 7.34
C ASP A 11 3.52 -0.22 7.84
N TRP A 12 2.51 0.09 7.02
CA TRP A 12 1.11 -0.13 7.34
C TRP A 12 0.60 -1.45 6.76
N ALA A 13 0.23 -1.47 5.49
CA ALA A 13 -0.42 -2.62 4.86
C ALA A 13 0.49 -3.86 4.84
N GLY A 14 0.03 -4.95 5.40
CA GLY A 14 0.78 -6.19 5.50
C GLY A 14 1.84 -6.23 6.60
N THR A 15 1.97 -5.14 7.39
CA THR A 15 2.90 -5.05 8.52
C THR A 15 2.16 -4.76 9.81
N THR A 16 1.43 -3.66 9.90
CA THR A 16 0.68 -3.28 11.11
C THR A 16 -0.83 -3.43 10.95
N VAL A 17 -1.35 -3.31 9.75
CA VAL A 17 -2.75 -3.53 9.38
C VAL A 17 -2.85 -4.34 8.10
N ASP A 18 -4.04 -4.78 7.73
CA ASP A 18 -4.34 -5.49 6.48
C ASP A 18 -3.46 -6.74 6.29
N TYR A 19 -3.76 -7.79 7.02
CA TYR A 19 -3.07 -9.08 6.91
C TYR A 19 -2.93 -9.53 5.45
N GLY A 20 -1.67 -9.63 4.98
CA GLY A 20 -1.37 -10.07 3.61
C GLY A 20 -1.63 -9.03 2.51
N CYS A 21 -1.88 -7.76 2.82
CA CYS A 21 -2.20 -6.70 1.86
C CYS A 21 -3.40 -7.06 0.96
N PHE A 22 -4.47 -7.61 1.52
CA PHE A 22 -5.60 -8.10 0.72
C PHE A 22 -6.38 -6.95 0.05
N ALA A 23 -6.57 -5.81 0.72
CA ALA A 23 -7.31 -4.69 0.14
C ALA A 23 -6.69 -4.21 -1.18
N PRO A 24 -5.40 -3.84 -1.26
CA PRO A 24 -4.81 -3.43 -2.54
C PRO A 24 -4.70 -4.56 -3.55
N VAL A 25 -4.39 -5.80 -3.14
CA VAL A 25 -4.28 -6.95 -4.07
C VAL A 25 -5.60 -7.20 -4.78
N GLU A 26 -6.71 -7.25 -4.05
CA GLU A 26 -8.03 -7.50 -4.63
C GLU A 26 -8.48 -6.32 -5.51
N ALA A 27 -8.26 -5.09 -5.06
CA ALA A 27 -8.57 -3.90 -5.84
C ALA A 27 -7.81 -3.85 -7.17
N PHE A 28 -6.51 -4.14 -7.18
CA PHE A 28 -5.73 -4.21 -8.41
C PHE A 28 -6.22 -5.33 -9.31
N ARG A 29 -6.50 -6.51 -8.78
CA ARG A 29 -7.04 -7.63 -9.55
C ARG A 29 -8.33 -7.24 -10.27
N GLN A 30 -9.28 -6.64 -9.55
CA GLN A 30 -10.55 -6.21 -10.13
C GLN A 30 -10.34 -5.14 -11.21
N ALA A 31 -9.53 -4.12 -10.94
CA ALA A 31 -9.25 -3.05 -11.88
C ALA A 31 -8.59 -3.54 -13.18
N PHE A 32 -7.67 -4.50 -13.10
CA PHE A 32 -7.05 -5.12 -14.28
C PHE A 32 -8.04 -6.03 -15.04
N ARG A 33 -8.92 -6.75 -14.35
CA ARG A 33 -9.97 -7.55 -14.99
C ARG A 33 -10.93 -6.71 -15.84
N GLU A 34 -11.21 -5.48 -15.44
CA GLU A 34 -12.04 -4.55 -16.22
C GLU A 34 -11.41 -4.16 -17.57
N VAL A 35 -10.11 -4.27 -17.72
CA VAL A 35 -9.40 -4.06 -18.99
C VAL A 35 -9.01 -5.37 -19.69
N GLY A 36 -9.60 -6.50 -19.25
CA GLY A 36 -9.43 -7.81 -19.88
C GLY A 36 -8.19 -8.58 -19.46
N ILE A 37 -7.55 -8.21 -18.34
CA ILE A 37 -6.36 -8.86 -17.83
C ILE A 37 -6.66 -9.51 -16.49
N ASP A 38 -6.32 -10.79 -16.32
CA ASP A 38 -6.34 -11.45 -15.01
C ASP A 38 -4.90 -11.64 -14.49
N PRO A 39 -4.41 -10.77 -13.59
CA PRO A 39 -3.06 -10.85 -13.08
C PRO A 39 -2.88 -12.05 -12.15
N THR A 40 -1.69 -12.64 -12.14
CA THR A 40 -1.32 -13.65 -11.15
C THR A 40 -1.08 -13.03 -9.78
N ALA A 41 -1.08 -13.87 -8.74
CA ALA A 41 -0.76 -13.40 -7.37
C ALA A 41 0.67 -12.83 -7.27
N GLU A 42 1.62 -13.38 -8.02
CA GLU A 42 3.01 -12.92 -8.07
C GLU A 42 3.11 -11.53 -8.72
N GLU A 43 2.44 -11.32 -9.85
CA GLU A 43 2.40 -10.02 -10.54
C GLU A 43 1.75 -8.93 -9.68
N LEU A 44 0.68 -9.27 -8.96
CA LEU A 44 0.02 -8.35 -8.04
C LEU A 44 0.89 -7.99 -6.84
N ARG A 45 1.75 -8.90 -6.38
CA ARG A 45 2.56 -8.71 -5.17
C ARG A 45 3.95 -8.16 -5.45
N GLY A 46 4.49 -8.38 -6.64
CA GLY A 46 5.84 -7.95 -7.00
C GLY A 46 6.14 -6.47 -6.69
N PRO A 47 5.31 -5.53 -7.15
CA PRO A 47 5.55 -4.09 -6.92
C PRO A 47 5.07 -3.57 -5.54
N MET A 48 4.70 -4.44 -4.59
CA MET A 48 4.27 -3.99 -3.27
C MET A 48 5.34 -3.14 -2.58
N GLY A 49 4.88 -2.13 -1.83
CA GLY A 49 5.76 -1.16 -1.19
C GLY A 49 5.93 0.15 -1.96
N LEU A 50 5.73 0.16 -3.28
CA LEU A 50 5.68 1.37 -4.09
C LEU A 50 4.39 2.18 -3.82
N SER A 51 4.35 3.45 -4.27
CA SER A 51 3.08 4.18 -4.35
C SER A 51 2.11 3.44 -5.26
N LYS A 52 0.80 3.56 -5.01
CA LYS A 52 -0.21 2.77 -5.74
C LYS A 52 -0.20 3.04 -7.26
N ARG A 53 0.07 4.29 -7.66
CA ARG A 53 0.21 4.65 -9.08
C ARG A 53 1.44 3.99 -9.71
N GLN A 54 2.60 4.05 -9.03
CA GLN A 54 3.82 3.39 -9.50
C GLN A 54 3.67 1.86 -9.55
N HIS A 55 2.94 1.27 -8.61
CA HIS A 55 2.63 -0.15 -8.59
C HIS A 55 1.91 -0.56 -9.89
N VAL A 56 0.82 0.13 -10.25
CA VAL A 56 0.07 -0.17 -11.49
C VAL A 56 0.96 0.01 -12.72
N GLN A 57 1.75 1.08 -12.77
CA GLN A 57 2.68 1.31 -13.88
C GLN A 57 3.69 0.17 -14.02
N LYS A 58 4.28 -0.27 -12.91
CA LYS A 58 5.21 -1.42 -12.90
C LYS A 58 4.54 -2.71 -13.34
N MET A 59 3.28 -2.93 -13.04
CA MET A 59 2.55 -4.08 -13.56
C MET A 59 2.40 -4.02 -15.09
N PHE A 60 2.07 -2.86 -15.67
CA PHE A 60 2.00 -2.71 -17.14
C PHE A 60 3.35 -2.89 -17.83
N GLU A 61 4.47 -2.61 -17.15
CA GLU A 61 5.83 -2.88 -17.67
C GLU A 61 6.18 -4.39 -17.71
N MET A 62 5.40 -5.26 -17.06
CA MET A 62 5.61 -6.70 -17.10
C MET A 62 5.23 -7.28 -18.48
N PRO A 63 6.11 -8.07 -19.14
CA PRO A 63 5.88 -8.51 -20.50
C PRO A 63 4.54 -9.23 -20.71
N ARG A 64 4.12 -10.09 -19.76
CA ARG A 64 2.86 -10.81 -19.84
C ARG A 64 1.65 -9.88 -19.74
N ILE A 65 1.67 -8.93 -18.80
CA ILE A 65 0.60 -7.95 -18.61
C ILE A 65 0.46 -7.07 -19.85
N ALA A 66 1.58 -6.56 -20.40
CA ALA A 66 1.60 -5.76 -21.61
C ALA A 66 1.03 -6.54 -22.82
N ALA A 67 1.45 -7.80 -23.02
CA ALA A 67 0.93 -8.64 -24.08
C ALA A 67 -0.57 -8.99 -23.91
N CYS A 68 -1.02 -9.23 -22.68
CA CYS A 68 -2.45 -9.45 -22.41
C CYS A 68 -3.28 -8.20 -22.72
N PHE A 69 -2.77 -7.00 -22.37
CA PHE A 69 -3.43 -5.73 -22.69
C PHE A 69 -3.54 -5.53 -24.20
N GLU A 70 -2.43 -5.70 -24.93
CA GLU A 70 -2.42 -5.56 -26.38
C GLU A 70 -3.39 -6.54 -27.05
N LYS A 71 -3.45 -7.79 -26.59
CA LYS A 71 -4.43 -8.76 -27.07
C LYS A 71 -5.87 -8.35 -26.78
N ALA A 72 -6.15 -7.78 -25.60
CA ALA A 72 -7.50 -7.40 -25.19
C ALA A 72 -7.98 -6.10 -25.84
N GLN A 73 -7.08 -5.14 -26.05
CA GLN A 73 -7.41 -3.78 -26.53
C GLN A 73 -7.02 -3.53 -27.99
N GLY A 74 -6.31 -4.47 -28.64
CA GLY A 74 -5.85 -4.35 -30.04
C GLY A 74 -4.74 -3.33 -30.27
N ARG A 75 -4.10 -2.83 -29.20
CA ARG A 75 -3.00 -1.86 -29.25
C ARG A 75 -2.09 -1.97 -28.02
N PRO A 76 -0.83 -1.52 -28.10
CA PRO A 76 0.03 -1.39 -26.93
C PRO A 76 -0.59 -0.44 -25.88
N TRP A 77 -0.26 -0.68 -24.60
CA TRP A 77 -0.68 0.19 -23.50
C TRP A 77 0.05 1.55 -23.54
N GLN A 78 -0.54 2.55 -22.94
CA GLN A 78 -0.02 3.90 -22.77
C GLN A 78 -0.20 4.36 -21.33
N ASP A 79 0.46 5.43 -20.91
CA ASP A 79 0.37 5.98 -19.53
C ASP A 79 -1.08 6.27 -19.12
N GLY A 80 -1.92 6.72 -20.04
CA GLY A 80 -3.35 6.94 -19.78
C GLY A 80 -4.13 5.69 -19.41
N ASP A 81 -3.70 4.51 -19.89
CA ASP A 81 -4.32 3.23 -19.51
C ASP A 81 -3.93 2.84 -18.08
N ALA A 82 -2.65 3.02 -17.74
CA ALA A 82 -2.16 2.82 -16.38
C ALA A 82 -2.85 3.76 -15.39
N ASP A 83 -3.00 5.04 -15.74
CA ASP A 83 -3.74 6.02 -14.94
C ASP A 83 -5.24 5.64 -14.81
N GLY A 84 -5.84 5.07 -15.84
CA GLY A 84 -7.20 4.57 -15.81
C GLY A 84 -7.37 3.42 -14.82
N VAL A 85 -6.50 2.41 -14.90
CA VAL A 85 -6.50 1.27 -13.96
C VAL A 85 -6.18 1.73 -12.54
N TYR A 86 -5.24 2.66 -12.36
CA TYR A 86 -4.93 3.23 -11.05
C TYR A 86 -6.16 3.90 -10.41
N ARG A 87 -6.86 4.80 -11.11
CA ARG A 87 -8.06 5.46 -10.59
C ARG A 87 -9.16 4.48 -10.18
N ARG A 88 -9.37 3.41 -10.96
CA ARG A 88 -10.31 2.34 -10.60
C ARG A 88 -9.88 1.60 -9.35
N SER A 89 -8.61 1.20 -9.28
CA SER A 89 -8.06 0.50 -8.12
C SER A 89 -8.11 1.37 -6.85
N GLU A 90 -7.86 2.66 -6.97
CA GLU A 90 -7.95 3.62 -5.87
C GLU A 90 -9.36 3.67 -5.27
N ALA A 91 -10.39 3.81 -6.11
CA ALA A 91 -11.79 3.78 -5.68
C ALA A 91 -12.17 2.44 -5.01
N LEU A 92 -11.67 1.32 -5.55
CA LEU A 92 -11.88 -0.01 -4.97
C LEU A 92 -11.17 -0.17 -3.63
N ILE A 93 -9.91 0.29 -3.52
CA ILE A 93 -9.17 0.27 -2.26
C ILE A 93 -9.93 1.04 -1.18
N LEU A 94 -10.34 2.27 -1.46
CA LEU A 94 -11.08 3.11 -0.50
C LEU A 94 -12.35 2.43 0.02
N ARG A 95 -13.04 1.67 -0.83
CA ARG A 95 -14.22 0.89 -0.43
C ARG A 95 -13.90 -0.30 0.46
N LEU A 96 -12.75 -0.94 0.26
CA LEU A 96 -12.33 -2.13 0.99
C LEU A 96 -11.60 -1.80 2.30
N LEU A 97 -10.90 -0.67 2.35
CA LEU A 97 -10.03 -0.30 3.49
C LEU A 97 -10.68 -0.39 4.87
N PRO A 98 -11.96 0.00 5.09
CA PRO A 98 -12.57 -0.11 6.42
C PRO A 98 -12.53 -1.54 6.98
N ASP A 99 -12.69 -2.55 6.13
CA ASP A 99 -12.70 -3.96 6.52
C ASP A 99 -11.28 -4.51 6.81
N PHE A 100 -10.25 -3.83 6.29
CA PHE A 100 -8.85 -4.26 6.40
C PHE A 100 -7.97 -3.34 7.28
N ALA A 101 -8.55 -2.32 7.91
CA ALA A 101 -7.81 -1.36 8.74
C ALA A 101 -7.52 -1.86 10.18
N GLN A 102 -7.91 -3.08 10.52
CA GLN A 102 -7.64 -3.65 11.83
C GLN A 102 -6.16 -4.00 12.00
N PRO A 103 -5.58 -3.73 13.19
CA PRO A 103 -4.23 -4.16 13.50
C PRO A 103 -4.06 -5.67 13.37
N MET A 104 -2.92 -6.08 12.81
CA MET A 104 -2.56 -7.49 12.74
C MET A 104 -2.38 -8.11 14.15
N PRO A 105 -2.52 -9.43 14.27
CA PRO A 105 -2.26 -10.11 15.54
C PRO A 105 -0.91 -9.70 16.12
N HIS A 106 -0.87 -9.47 17.42
CA HIS A 106 0.32 -9.11 18.22
C HIS A 106 0.95 -7.73 17.93
N VAL A 107 0.44 -6.94 16.99
CA VAL A 107 0.96 -5.58 16.71
C VAL A 107 0.80 -4.67 17.92
N ARG A 108 -0.36 -4.69 18.60
CA ARG A 108 -0.62 -3.86 19.76
C ARG A 108 0.31 -4.18 20.93
N GLU A 109 0.48 -5.46 21.20
CA GLU A 109 1.37 -5.98 22.25
C GLU A 109 2.83 -5.61 21.95
N ALA A 110 3.29 -5.78 20.72
CA ALA A 110 4.64 -5.43 20.30
C ALA A 110 4.90 -3.91 20.43
N VAL A 111 3.96 -3.07 19.99
CA VAL A 111 4.06 -1.61 20.11
C VAL A 111 4.08 -1.19 21.58
N GLN A 112 3.23 -1.78 22.43
CA GLN A 112 3.24 -1.49 23.87
C GLN A 112 4.55 -1.88 24.53
N ALA A 113 5.12 -3.04 24.17
CA ALA A 113 6.41 -3.51 24.71
C ALA A 113 7.57 -2.58 24.30
N LEU A 114 7.57 -2.09 23.06
CA LEU A 114 8.56 -1.12 22.57
C LEU A 114 8.45 0.23 23.32
N ARG A 115 7.24 0.74 23.48
CA ARG A 115 6.97 1.97 24.24
C ARG A 115 7.37 1.86 25.71
N ALA A 116 7.14 0.72 26.33
CA ALA A 116 7.58 0.47 27.72
C ALA A 116 9.12 0.55 27.87
N GLN A 117 9.88 0.36 26.79
CA GLN A 117 11.32 0.52 26.74
C GLN A 117 11.76 1.95 26.33
N GLY A 118 10.81 2.87 26.13
CA GLY A 118 11.07 4.25 25.71
C GLY A 118 11.33 4.40 24.22
N VAL A 119 11.00 3.39 23.40
CA VAL A 119 11.15 3.43 21.94
C VAL A 119 9.95 4.17 21.33
N LYS A 120 10.23 5.15 20.47
CA LYS A 120 9.19 5.89 19.71
C LYS A 120 8.73 5.07 18.51
N ILE A 121 7.45 5.23 18.15
CA ILE A 121 6.83 4.51 17.04
C ILE A 121 6.41 5.50 15.95
N GLY A 122 7.05 5.42 14.80
CA GLY A 122 6.66 6.13 13.59
C GLY A 122 6.17 5.17 12.52
N SER A 123 5.71 5.71 11.40
CA SER A 123 5.20 4.87 10.31
C SER A 123 5.35 5.55 8.95
N THR A 124 5.59 4.76 7.90
CA THR A 124 5.56 5.20 6.49
C THR A 124 4.66 4.28 5.70
N THR A 125 4.13 4.74 4.56
CA THR A 125 3.20 3.94 3.77
C THR A 125 3.23 4.25 2.28
N GLY A 126 2.88 3.24 1.47
CA GLY A 126 2.55 3.42 0.05
C GLY A 126 1.08 3.81 -0.19
N TYR A 127 0.26 3.97 0.84
CA TYR A 127 -1.06 4.58 0.74
C TYR A 127 -0.94 6.09 0.50
N ASN A 128 -1.93 6.67 -0.18
CA ASN A 128 -2.05 8.12 -0.30
C ASN A 128 -2.80 8.72 0.91
N ASP A 129 -2.86 10.04 0.97
CA ASP A 129 -3.47 10.74 2.11
C ASP A 129 -4.98 10.44 2.26
N GLU A 130 -5.69 10.19 1.17
CA GLU A 130 -7.11 9.85 1.19
C GLU A 130 -7.34 8.47 1.83
N MET A 131 -6.54 7.50 1.45
CA MET A 131 -6.54 6.17 2.08
C MET A 131 -6.18 6.25 3.57
N MET A 132 -5.21 7.09 3.92
CA MET A 132 -4.80 7.27 5.33
C MET A 132 -5.87 7.93 6.18
N ARG A 133 -6.73 8.79 5.62
CA ARG A 133 -7.91 9.34 6.34
C ARG A 133 -8.91 8.26 6.74
N VAL A 134 -8.91 7.11 6.07
CA VAL A 134 -9.77 5.96 6.43
C VAL A 134 -9.03 5.04 7.41
N VAL A 135 -7.78 4.68 7.10
CA VAL A 135 -7.03 3.66 7.84
C VAL A 135 -6.63 4.14 9.24
N VAL A 136 -6.16 5.40 9.37
CA VAL A 136 -5.65 5.92 10.66
C VAL A 136 -6.72 5.89 11.75
N PRO A 137 -7.91 6.49 11.56
CA PRO A 137 -8.94 6.47 12.60
C PRO A 137 -9.40 5.04 12.96
N ALA A 138 -9.51 4.15 11.98
CA ALA A 138 -9.92 2.77 12.23
C ALA A 138 -8.86 1.99 13.01
N ALA A 139 -7.58 2.14 12.67
CA ALA A 139 -6.47 1.50 13.39
C ALA A 139 -6.33 2.07 14.82
N GLU A 140 -6.50 3.38 14.99
CA GLU A 140 -6.48 4.03 16.31
C GLU A 140 -7.63 3.52 17.20
N ALA A 141 -8.84 3.43 16.68
CA ALA A 141 -9.98 2.88 17.40
C ALA A 141 -9.75 1.41 17.82
N ALA A 142 -8.98 0.68 17.02
CA ALA A 142 -8.57 -0.69 17.30
C ALA A 142 -7.29 -0.82 18.15
N GLY A 143 -6.70 0.30 18.60
CA GLY A 143 -5.57 0.34 19.53
C GLY A 143 -4.17 0.41 18.90
N TYR A 144 -4.05 0.69 17.61
CA TYR A 144 -2.77 0.97 16.95
C TYR A 144 -2.68 2.45 16.59
N ARG A 145 -1.76 3.17 17.24
CA ARG A 145 -1.52 4.61 17.02
C ARG A 145 -0.03 4.91 17.04
N PRO A 146 0.65 5.12 15.89
CA PRO A 146 2.00 5.66 15.86
C PRO A 146 2.03 7.14 16.27
N GLU A 147 3.17 7.64 16.76
CA GLU A 147 3.35 9.07 17.11
C GLU A 147 3.33 9.96 15.89
N CYS A 148 3.80 9.44 14.75
CA CYS A 148 3.73 10.12 13.46
C CYS A 148 3.62 9.10 12.32
N TRP A 149 3.09 9.54 11.20
CA TRP A 149 3.08 8.76 9.96
C TRP A 149 3.27 9.66 8.74
N PHE A 150 3.87 9.11 7.68
CA PHE A 150 4.12 9.79 6.43
C PHE A 150 3.67 8.94 5.25
N SER A 151 3.01 9.57 4.30
CA SER A 151 2.69 9.04 2.98
C SER A 151 3.54 9.75 1.91
N SER A 152 3.45 9.32 0.65
CA SER A 152 4.05 10.08 -0.45
C SER A 152 3.44 11.49 -0.59
N GLY A 153 2.20 11.71 -0.16
CA GLY A 153 1.58 13.05 -0.10
C GLY A 153 2.31 14.00 0.84
N SER A 154 2.80 13.49 1.99
CA SER A 154 3.59 14.26 2.95
C SER A 154 4.94 14.76 2.41
N THR A 155 5.40 14.20 1.29
CA THR A 155 6.71 14.46 0.67
C THR A 155 6.60 14.97 -0.77
N GLY A 156 5.51 15.67 -1.10
CA GLY A 156 5.30 16.24 -2.44
C GLY A 156 5.14 15.20 -3.56
N GLY A 157 4.63 14.00 -3.23
CA GLY A 157 4.41 12.92 -4.17
C GLY A 157 5.61 11.97 -4.34
N ILE A 158 6.73 12.22 -3.64
CA ILE A 158 7.93 11.40 -3.73
C ILE A 158 7.91 10.35 -2.60
N GLY A 159 7.53 9.12 -2.96
CA GLY A 159 7.48 7.98 -2.04
C GLY A 159 8.73 7.09 -2.08
N ARG A 160 8.63 5.91 -1.47
CA ARG A 160 9.68 4.88 -1.54
C ARG A 160 10.03 4.53 -2.99
N PRO A 161 11.28 4.26 -3.33
CA PRO A 161 12.43 3.98 -2.45
C PRO A 161 13.20 5.22 -1.96
N TYR A 162 12.73 6.42 -2.23
CA TYR A 162 13.39 7.64 -1.78
C TYR A 162 13.25 7.84 -0.25
N PRO A 163 14.26 8.40 0.44
CA PRO A 163 14.30 8.47 1.91
C PRO A 163 13.60 9.71 2.50
N TYR A 164 12.52 10.18 1.90
CA TYR A 164 11.88 11.44 2.32
C TYR A 164 10.72 11.25 3.31
N MET A 165 10.23 10.01 3.45
CA MET A 165 9.20 9.66 4.43
C MET A 165 9.80 9.19 5.75
#